data_d3c9e5eba4cf7f718781cb68a42fb737
#
_entry.id   d3c9e5eba4cf7f718781cb68a42fb737
#
_cell.length_a   1.000
_cell.length_b   1.000
_cell.length_c   1.000
_cell.angle_alpha   90.00
_cell.angle_beta   90.00
_cell.angle_gamma   90.00
#
_symmetry.space_group_name_H-M   'P 1'
#
loop_
_entity.id
_entity.type
_entity.pdbx_description
1 polymer ?
#
loop_
_entity_poly.entity_id
_entity_poly.type
_entity_poly.pdbx_seq_one_letter_code
_entity_poly.pdbx_strand_id
1 'polypeptide(L)'
;MTEPGHVEAPPSPRSARRRLIFVMLAGVLAIVGALVGGYYFAVRPVTLRIAVGPANSDDIKVVQTLAQALNNQSNSLVRLRPMQTEGASASAQALADGKADLAIIRGDLDVPKNAQAVATLRKNVAVLWVPPAAKVKGKKAGPKITKIAQLAGHRIGVLGRTQANVSLLKVILHQYGVDPAKVEIVQFPAHDAAEAIRGQKADAYLAAGP
;
A
#
# COMPACT_ATOMS: atom_id res chain seq x y z
N MET A 1 -85.75 -16.05 -23.89
CA MET A 1 -84.65 -16.93 -24.23
C MET A 1 -83.49 -16.56 -23.31
N THR A 2 -83.36 -17.31 -22.23
CA THR A 2 -82.31 -17.10 -21.20
C THR A 2 -81.25 -18.20 -21.44
N GLU A 3 -80.04 -17.80 -21.77
CA GLU A 3 -78.87 -18.71 -21.93
C GLU A 3 -78.54 -19.39 -20.54
N PRO A 4 -78.29 -20.70 -20.56
CA PRO A 4 -77.83 -21.38 -19.34
C PRO A 4 -76.37 -21.05 -19.08
N GLY A 5 -76.10 -20.49 -17.91
CA GLY A 5 -74.74 -20.19 -17.43
C GLY A 5 -73.88 -21.47 -17.36
N HIS A 6 -72.71 -21.40 -17.97
CA HIS A 6 -71.65 -22.43 -17.86
C HIS A 6 -71.19 -22.47 -16.39
N VAL A 7 -71.64 -23.47 -15.69
CA VAL A 7 -71.08 -23.83 -14.33
C VAL A 7 -69.79 -24.63 -14.60
N GLU A 8 -68.66 -23.97 -14.35
CA GLU A 8 -67.34 -24.62 -14.44
C GLU A 8 -67.24 -25.69 -13.37
N ALA A 9 -67.07 -26.93 -13.76
CA ALA A 9 -67.00 -28.04 -12.82
C ALA A 9 -65.74 -27.94 -11.94
N PRO A 10 -65.84 -28.20 -10.61
CA PRO A 10 -64.68 -28.10 -9.73
C PRO A 10 -63.59 -29.07 -10.14
N PRO A 11 -62.28 -28.69 -10.08
CA PRO A 11 -61.18 -29.49 -10.52
C PRO A 11 -61.12 -30.83 -9.70
N SER A 12 -60.87 -31.92 -10.39
CA SER A 12 -60.85 -33.24 -9.76
C SER A 12 -59.76 -33.30 -8.65
N PRO A 13 -60.00 -33.99 -7.51
CA PRO A 13 -59.09 -34.00 -6.36
C PRO A 13 -57.70 -34.54 -6.68
N ARG A 14 -57.53 -35.29 -7.77
CA ARG A 14 -56.26 -35.79 -8.25
C ARG A 14 -55.42 -34.67 -8.94
N SER A 15 -56.04 -33.75 -9.63
CA SER A 15 -55.37 -32.62 -10.28
C SER A 15 -54.91 -31.58 -9.27
N ALA A 16 -55.69 -31.32 -8.25
CA ALA A 16 -55.36 -30.42 -7.13
C ALA A 16 -54.14 -30.92 -6.36
N ARG A 17 -54.08 -32.25 -6.03
CA ARG A 17 -52.95 -32.86 -5.34
C ARG A 17 -51.66 -32.81 -6.18
N ARG A 18 -51.75 -33.05 -7.49
CA ARG A 18 -50.56 -32.91 -8.40
C ARG A 18 -50.06 -31.44 -8.44
N ARG A 19 -50.94 -30.47 -8.56
CA ARG A 19 -50.57 -29.05 -8.50
C ARG A 19 -49.89 -28.65 -7.20
N LEU A 20 -50.37 -29.17 -6.05
CA LEU A 20 -49.78 -28.91 -4.75
C LEU A 20 -48.38 -29.52 -4.64
N ILE A 21 -48.17 -30.74 -5.16
CA ILE A 21 -46.84 -31.37 -5.19
C ILE A 21 -45.87 -30.61 -6.09
N PHE A 22 -46.32 -30.12 -7.27
CA PHE A 22 -45.51 -29.29 -8.14
C PHE A 22 -45.11 -27.97 -7.48
N VAL A 23 -46.04 -27.30 -6.80
CA VAL A 23 -45.74 -26.03 -6.09
C VAL A 23 -44.77 -26.26 -4.94
N MET A 24 -44.96 -27.35 -4.12
CA MET A 24 -43.99 -27.69 -3.08
C MET A 24 -42.61 -28.01 -3.65
N LEU A 25 -42.53 -28.76 -4.74
CA LEU A 25 -41.25 -29.09 -5.38
C LEU A 25 -40.56 -27.85 -5.93
N ALA A 26 -41.33 -26.97 -6.60
CA ALA A 26 -40.82 -25.69 -7.09
C ALA A 26 -40.32 -24.81 -5.94
N GLY A 27 -41.06 -24.74 -4.81
CA GLY A 27 -40.65 -24.03 -3.62
C GLY A 27 -39.35 -24.55 -3.01
N VAL A 28 -39.19 -25.86 -2.88
CA VAL A 28 -37.97 -26.51 -2.39
C VAL A 28 -36.80 -26.21 -3.35
N LEU A 29 -37.00 -26.35 -4.65
CA LEU A 29 -35.98 -26.05 -5.66
C LEU A 29 -35.54 -24.55 -5.62
N ALA A 30 -36.48 -23.65 -5.42
CA ALA A 30 -36.19 -22.21 -5.28
C ALA A 30 -35.36 -21.92 -4.02
N ILE A 31 -35.70 -22.55 -2.88
CA ILE A 31 -34.94 -22.43 -1.63
C ILE A 31 -33.53 -22.99 -1.77
N VAL A 32 -33.40 -24.19 -2.34
CA VAL A 32 -32.08 -24.82 -2.58
C VAL A 32 -31.27 -23.96 -3.54
N GLY A 33 -31.88 -23.46 -4.61
CA GLY A 33 -31.23 -22.55 -5.55
C GLY A 33 -30.74 -21.24 -4.91
N ALA A 34 -31.57 -20.66 -4.02
CA ALA A 34 -31.20 -19.46 -3.28
C ALA A 34 -30.05 -19.71 -2.28
N LEU A 35 -30.07 -20.86 -1.58
CA LEU A 35 -29.01 -21.24 -0.66
C LEU A 35 -27.68 -21.51 -1.38
N VAL A 36 -27.71 -22.28 -2.47
CA VAL A 36 -26.52 -22.56 -3.29
C VAL A 36 -25.99 -21.30 -3.95
N GLY A 37 -26.87 -20.46 -4.50
CA GLY A 37 -26.48 -19.18 -5.08
C GLY A 37 -25.89 -18.23 -4.04
N GLY A 38 -26.53 -18.11 -2.88
CA GLY A 38 -26.04 -17.31 -1.76
C GLY A 38 -24.68 -17.78 -1.25
N TYR A 39 -24.50 -19.08 -1.08
CA TYR A 39 -23.22 -19.68 -0.71
C TYR A 39 -22.15 -19.40 -1.76
N TYR A 40 -22.44 -19.63 -3.04
CA TYR A 40 -21.50 -19.37 -4.13
C TYR A 40 -21.09 -17.90 -4.22
N PHE A 41 -22.02 -16.99 -3.95
CA PHE A 41 -21.74 -15.55 -3.94
C PHE A 41 -20.90 -15.14 -2.71
N ALA A 42 -21.17 -15.72 -1.54
CA ALA A 42 -20.45 -15.45 -0.29
C ALA A 42 -18.99 -15.97 -0.30
N VAL A 43 -18.73 -17.07 -1.04
CA VAL A 43 -17.39 -17.70 -1.12
C VAL A 43 -16.56 -17.18 -2.30
N ARG A 44 -17.04 -16.17 -3.03
CA ARG A 44 -16.24 -15.58 -4.11
C ARG A 44 -15.01 -14.88 -3.56
N PRO A 45 -13.81 -15.14 -4.12
CA PRO A 45 -12.60 -14.43 -3.70
C PRO A 45 -12.70 -12.95 -4.07
N VAL A 46 -12.39 -12.11 -3.10
CA VAL A 46 -12.28 -10.66 -3.29
C VAL A 46 -10.88 -10.34 -3.78
N THR A 47 -10.78 -9.59 -4.87
CA THR A 47 -9.49 -9.12 -5.39
C THR A 47 -9.22 -7.72 -4.87
N LEU A 48 -8.17 -7.57 -4.06
CA LEU A 48 -7.70 -6.30 -3.52
C LEU A 48 -6.52 -5.78 -4.34
N ARG A 49 -6.62 -4.54 -4.78
CA ARG A 49 -5.55 -3.81 -5.46
C ARG A 49 -4.59 -3.28 -4.40
N ILE A 50 -3.31 -3.61 -4.50
CA ILE A 50 -2.29 -3.13 -3.58
C ILE A 50 -1.28 -2.25 -4.32
N ALA A 51 -1.21 -0.96 -3.95
CA ALA A 51 -0.23 -0.03 -4.47
C ALA A 51 1.14 -0.30 -3.84
N VAL A 52 2.12 -0.58 -4.69
CA VAL A 52 3.48 -0.95 -4.32
C VAL A 52 4.43 -0.04 -5.06
N GLY A 53 5.56 0.30 -4.48
CA GLY A 53 6.57 1.15 -5.11
C GLY A 53 7.02 0.72 -6.52
N PRO A 54 8.17 1.20 -6.98
CA PRO A 54 8.69 0.93 -8.33
C PRO A 54 8.89 -0.56 -8.61
N ALA A 55 8.85 -0.95 -9.88
CA ALA A 55 8.95 -2.34 -10.36
C ALA A 55 10.15 -3.12 -9.80
N ASN A 56 11.27 -2.44 -9.54
CA ASN A 56 12.50 -3.06 -9.05
C ASN A 56 12.68 -2.96 -7.53
N SER A 57 11.64 -2.56 -6.79
CA SER A 57 11.70 -2.48 -5.33
C SER A 57 11.56 -3.86 -4.69
N ASP A 58 12.16 -4.03 -3.50
CA ASP A 58 11.97 -5.26 -2.73
C ASP A 58 10.52 -5.41 -2.25
N ASP A 59 9.81 -4.30 -2.08
CA ASP A 59 8.39 -4.30 -1.71
C ASP A 59 7.53 -5.05 -2.72
N ILE A 60 7.78 -4.87 -4.03
CA ILE A 60 7.01 -5.57 -5.06
C ILE A 60 7.27 -7.08 -5.03
N LYS A 61 8.51 -7.50 -4.75
CA LYS A 61 8.86 -8.92 -4.63
C LYS A 61 8.13 -9.58 -3.46
N VAL A 62 8.10 -8.90 -2.30
CA VAL A 62 7.38 -9.37 -1.10
C VAL A 62 5.90 -9.52 -1.41
N VAL A 63 5.28 -8.50 -2.02
CA VAL A 63 3.85 -8.53 -2.35
C VAL A 63 3.53 -9.59 -3.41
N GLN A 64 4.39 -9.78 -4.41
CA GLN A 64 4.22 -10.84 -5.41
C GLN A 64 4.28 -12.23 -4.77
N THR A 65 5.24 -12.45 -3.86
CA THR A 65 5.35 -13.71 -3.12
C THR A 65 4.11 -13.95 -2.25
N LEU A 66 3.62 -12.91 -1.56
CA LEU A 66 2.40 -12.98 -0.77
C LEU A 66 1.17 -13.26 -1.65
N ALA A 67 1.05 -12.59 -2.80
CA ALA A 67 -0.02 -12.82 -3.76
C ALA A 67 -0.02 -14.27 -4.29
N GLN A 68 1.17 -14.80 -4.60
CA GLN A 68 1.32 -16.21 -5.01
C GLN A 68 0.93 -17.18 -3.88
N ALA A 69 1.37 -16.91 -2.64
CA ALA A 69 1.00 -17.75 -1.49
C ALA A 69 -0.52 -17.78 -1.28
N LEU A 70 -1.18 -16.61 -1.35
CA LEU A 70 -2.64 -16.52 -1.24
C LEU A 70 -3.37 -17.20 -2.42
N ASN A 71 -2.80 -17.13 -3.63
CA ASN A 71 -3.37 -17.81 -4.80
C ASN A 71 -3.26 -19.34 -4.72
N ASN A 72 -2.17 -19.84 -4.14
CA ASN A 72 -1.94 -21.28 -3.98
C ASN A 72 -2.75 -21.88 -2.83
N GLN A 73 -3.26 -21.05 -1.93
CA GLN A 73 -4.11 -21.47 -0.83
C GLN A 73 -5.56 -21.60 -1.32
N SER A 74 -6.05 -22.84 -1.46
CA SER A 74 -7.39 -23.16 -1.99
C SER A 74 -8.55 -22.52 -1.22
N ASN A 75 -8.37 -22.27 0.08
CA ASN A 75 -9.40 -21.67 0.94
C ASN A 75 -9.26 -20.14 1.12
N SER A 76 -8.31 -19.50 0.45
CA SER A 76 -8.15 -18.06 0.55
C SER A 76 -9.25 -17.33 -0.22
N LEU A 77 -10.02 -16.52 0.49
CA LEU A 77 -11.05 -15.63 -0.08
C LEU A 77 -10.47 -14.30 -0.57
N VAL A 78 -9.16 -14.09 -0.42
CA VAL A 78 -8.49 -12.85 -0.81
C VAL A 78 -7.49 -13.13 -1.94
N ARG A 79 -7.52 -12.28 -2.96
CA ARG A 79 -6.54 -12.24 -4.05
C ARG A 79 -5.89 -10.86 -4.05
N LEU A 80 -4.57 -10.80 -4.16
CA LEU A 80 -3.85 -9.54 -4.26
C LEU A 80 -3.47 -9.26 -5.71
N ARG A 81 -3.74 -8.02 -6.15
CA ARG A 81 -3.31 -7.51 -7.44
C ARG A 81 -2.33 -6.35 -7.23
N PRO A 82 -1.02 -6.57 -7.37
CA PRO A 82 -0.03 -5.51 -7.24
C PRO A 82 -0.21 -4.44 -8.33
N MET A 83 -0.16 -3.17 -7.92
CA MET A 83 -0.14 -2.00 -8.78
C MET A 83 1.17 -1.25 -8.54
N GLN A 84 1.92 -1.01 -9.60
CA GLN A 84 3.18 -0.26 -9.52
C GLN A 84 2.91 1.24 -9.36
N THR A 85 3.71 1.89 -8.53
CA THR A 85 3.70 3.33 -8.32
C THR A 85 5.14 3.86 -8.34
N GLU A 86 5.30 5.18 -8.35
CA GLU A 86 6.62 5.81 -8.32
C GLU A 86 7.31 5.72 -6.95
N GLY A 87 6.59 5.32 -5.91
CA GLY A 87 7.12 5.18 -4.54
C GLY A 87 6.06 5.29 -3.46
N ALA A 88 6.49 5.29 -2.21
CA ALA A 88 5.60 5.26 -1.04
C ALA A 88 4.60 6.43 -0.99
N SER A 89 5.01 7.64 -1.41
CA SER A 89 4.09 8.81 -1.46
C SER A 89 3.01 8.62 -2.53
N ALA A 90 3.39 8.13 -3.73
CA ALA A 90 2.42 7.84 -4.78
C ALA A 90 1.50 6.66 -4.41
N SER A 91 2.00 5.68 -3.64
CA SER A 91 1.17 4.60 -3.10
C SER A 91 0.15 5.11 -2.08
N ALA A 92 0.55 6.03 -1.19
CA ALA A 92 -0.36 6.69 -0.25
C ALA A 92 -1.45 7.48 -0.98
N GLN A 93 -1.07 8.22 -2.02
CA GLN A 93 -2.02 8.97 -2.84
C GLN A 93 -3.00 8.06 -3.58
N ALA A 94 -2.52 6.94 -4.15
CA ALA A 94 -3.38 5.96 -4.82
C ALA A 94 -4.42 5.35 -3.87
N LEU A 95 -4.05 5.14 -2.60
CA LEU A 95 -4.97 4.71 -1.55
C LEU A 95 -5.98 5.81 -1.21
N ALA A 96 -5.55 7.05 -1.03
CA ALA A 96 -6.41 8.19 -0.75
C ALA A 96 -7.44 8.43 -1.85
N ASP A 97 -7.03 8.27 -3.12
CA ASP A 97 -7.89 8.44 -4.30
C ASP A 97 -8.82 7.24 -4.54
N GLY A 98 -8.77 6.18 -3.74
CA GLY A 98 -9.55 4.95 -3.95
C GLY A 98 -9.13 4.14 -5.19
N LYS A 99 -7.96 4.42 -5.77
CA LYS A 99 -7.39 3.67 -6.90
C LYS A 99 -6.80 2.34 -6.45
N ALA A 100 -6.42 2.24 -5.18
CA ALA A 100 -5.95 1.03 -4.52
C ALA A 100 -6.74 0.78 -3.24
N ASP A 101 -6.89 -0.48 -2.87
CA ASP A 101 -7.58 -0.93 -1.66
C ASP A 101 -6.58 -1.10 -0.50
N LEU A 102 -5.32 -1.35 -0.83
CA LEU A 102 -4.18 -1.44 0.07
C LEU A 102 -3.01 -0.65 -0.52
N ALA A 103 -2.11 -0.17 0.34
CA ALA A 103 -0.87 0.48 -0.11
C ALA A 103 0.29 0.17 0.83
N ILE A 104 1.49 0.04 0.26
CA ILE A 104 2.71 0.04 1.06
C ILE A 104 3.13 1.49 1.26
N ILE A 105 3.07 1.91 2.52
CA ILE A 105 3.36 3.27 2.95
C ILE A 105 4.48 3.22 3.98
N ARG A 106 5.32 4.23 4.01
CA ARG A 106 6.30 4.42 5.08
C ARG A 106 5.65 5.14 6.26
N GLY A 107 6.01 4.76 7.48
CA GLY A 107 5.42 5.31 8.70
C GLY A 107 5.76 6.80 8.99
N ASP A 108 6.71 7.37 8.25
CA ASP A 108 7.08 8.79 8.31
C ASP A 108 6.31 9.68 7.32
N LEU A 109 5.43 9.08 6.50
CA LEU A 109 4.56 9.80 5.57
C LEU A 109 3.16 9.97 6.17
N ASP A 110 2.47 11.00 5.69
CA ASP A 110 1.07 11.21 6.04
C ASP A 110 0.22 10.04 5.53
N VAL A 111 -0.40 9.35 6.48
CA VAL A 111 -1.35 8.29 6.20
C VAL A 111 -2.72 8.91 5.94
N PRO A 112 -3.44 8.52 4.87
CA PRO A 112 -4.80 9.00 4.64
C PRO A 112 -5.69 8.77 5.86
N LYS A 113 -6.50 9.76 6.25
CA LYS A 113 -7.30 9.74 7.50
C LYS A 113 -8.29 8.58 7.58
N ASN A 114 -8.68 8.02 6.45
CA ASN A 114 -9.58 6.88 6.32
C ASN A 114 -8.85 5.54 6.18
N ALA A 115 -7.52 5.51 6.30
CA ALA A 115 -6.72 4.30 6.22
C ALA A 115 -6.26 3.83 7.60
N GLN A 116 -6.09 2.51 7.73
CA GLN A 116 -5.57 1.87 8.93
C GLN A 116 -4.40 0.97 8.59
N ALA A 117 -3.42 0.88 9.49
CA ALA A 117 -2.31 -0.04 9.34
C ALA A 117 -2.78 -1.49 9.58
N VAL A 118 -2.61 -2.35 8.59
CA VAL A 118 -2.95 -3.77 8.67
C VAL A 118 -1.77 -4.60 9.15
N ALA A 119 -0.57 -4.30 8.65
CA ALA A 119 0.65 -5.01 9.03
C ALA A 119 1.88 -4.15 8.82
N THR A 120 2.94 -4.43 9.58
CA THR A 120 4.28 -3.88 9.35
C THR A 120 5.11 -4.92 8.63
N LEU A 121 5.48 -4.64 7.38
CA LEU A 121 6.24 -5.59 6.56
C LEU A 121 7.72 -5.63 6.93
N ARG A 122 8.31 -4.47 7.21
CA ARG A 122 9.72 -4.34 7.60
C ARG A 122 9.98 -3.03 8.35
N LYS A 123 11.11 -2.98 9.04
CA LYS A 123 11.64 -1.75 9.63
C LYS A 123 12.66 -1.13 8.67
N ASN A 124 12.56 0.18 8.45
CA ASN A 124 13.57 0.93 7.73
C ASN A 124 14.50 1.62 8.71
N VAL A 125 15.77 1.71 8.35
CA VAL A 125 16.80 2.40 9.12
C VAL A 125 17.19 3.68 8.38
N ALA A 126 17.25 4.80 9.11
CA ALA A 126 17.82 6.04 8.61
C ALA A 126 19.23 6.21 9.18
N VAL A 127 20.21 6.37 8.29
CA VAL A 127 21.61 6.60 8.65
C VAL A 127 21.99 7.99 8.20
N LEU A 128 22.37 8.82 9.15
CA LEU A 128 23.01 10.11 8.90
C LEU A 128 24.51 9.96 9.11
N TRP A 129 25.28 10.12 8.04
CA TRP A 129 26.71 9.95 8.04
C TRP A 129 27.42 11.26 7.71
N VAL A 130 28.45 11.58 8.49
CA VAL A 130 29.32 12.75 8.29
C VAL A 130 30.67 12.23 7.85
N PRO A 131 31.12 12.55 6.60
CA PRO A 131 32.44 12.15 6.15
C PRO A 131 33.53 12.78 7.02
N PRO A 132 34.67 12.09 7.20
CA PRO A 132 35.80 12.70 7.86
C PRO A 132 36.25 13.94 7.08
N ALA A 133 36.53 15.03 7.79
CA ALA A 133 37.00 16.26 7.15
C ALA A 133 38.24 15.96 6.30
N ALA A 134 38.20 16.36 5.02
CA ALA A 134 39.33 16.19 4.13
C ALA A 134 40.53 16.94 4.72
N LYS A 135 41.65 16.23 4.89
CA LYS A 135 42.91 16.87 5.22
C LYS A 135 43.43 17.64 4.01
N VAL A 136 42.93 18.83 3.80
CA VAL A 136 43.49 19.74 2.78
C VAL A 136 44.77 20.35 3.39
N LYS A 137 45.93 20.09 2.79
CA LYS A 137 47.18 20.73 3.20
C LYS A 137 46.98 22.24 3.30
N GLY A 138 47.20 22.81 4.50
CA GLY A 138 47.14 24.26 4.74
C GLY A 138 45.78 24.85 5.13
N LYS A 139 44.68 24.07 5.21
CA LYS A 139 43.42 24.55 5.76
C LYS A 139 43.12 23.86 7.10
N LYS A 140 42.74 24.65 8.13
CA LYS A 140 42.21 24.08 9.40
C LYS A 140 40.97 23.28 9.06
N ALA A 141 40.91 22.04 9.60
CA ALA A 141 39.70 21.24 9.51
C ALA A 141 38.51 22.04 10.04
N GLY A 142 37.42 22.08 9.26
CA GLY A 142 36.18 22.73 9.68
C GLY A 142 35.62 22.10 10.98
N PRO A 143 34.67 22.74 11.64
CA PRO A 143 34.09 22.23 12.87
C PRO A 143 33.54 20.80 12.64
N LYS A 144 33.92 19.89 13.52
CA LYS A 144 33.50 18.50 13.43
C LYS A 144 32.02 18.40 13.80
N ILE A 145 31.17 18.07 12.85
CA ILE A 145 29.74 17.78 13.09
C ILE A 145 29.62 16.46 13.85
N THR A 146 29.15 16.52 15.08
CA THR A 146 28.97 15.33 15.96
C THR A 146 27.53 15.18 16.45
N LYS A 147 26.70 16.21 16.25
CA LYS A 147 25.29 16.23 16.68
C LYS A 147 24.42 16.78 15.54
N ILE A 148 23.20 16.29 15.45
CA ILE A 148 22.22 16.75 14.44
C ILE A 148 21.95 18.27 14.57
N ALA A 149 21.92 18.79 15.80
CA ALA A 149 21.72 20.22 16.03
C ALA A 149 22.79 21.12 15.40
N GLN A 150 23.95 20.58 15.03
CA GLN A 150 25.04 21.33 14.37
C GLN A 150 24.90 21.38 12.84
N LEU A 151 23.86 20.78 12.27
CA LEU A 151 23.64 20.76 10.82
C LEU A 151 23.09 22.06 10.24
N ALA A 152 22.67 23.00 11.09
CA ALA A 152 22.23 24.33 10.63
C ALA A 152 23.38 25.04 9.90
N GLY A 153 23.09 25.56 8.71
CA GLY A 153 24.05 26.22 7.83
C GLY A 153 24.92 25.28 7.00
N HIS A 154 24.68 23.96 7.09
CA HIS A 154 25.42 22.96 6.34
C HIS A 154 24.59 22.40 5.17
N ARG A 155 25.29 21.78 4.21
CA ARG A 155 24.71 21.08 3.08
C ARG A 155 24.55 19.61 3.40
N ILE A 156 23.31 19.08 3.27
CA ILE A 156 23.02 17.66 3.51
C ILE A 156 22.62 16.97 2.21
N GLY A 157 23.37 15.94 1.85
CA GLY A 157 23.08 15.06 0.74
C GLY A 157 22.03 14.00 1.13
N VAL A 158 20.91 13.93 0.43
CA VAL A 158 19.91 12.88 0.60
C VAL A 158 20.09 11.86 -0.51
N LEU A 159 20.39 10.62 -0.13
CA LEU A 159 20.57 9.53 -1.08
C LEU A 159 19.23 8.93 -1.51
N GLY A 160 19.04 8.79 -2.82
CA GLY A 160 17.79 8.37 -3.43
C GLY A 160 16.98 9.55 -3.99
N ARG A 161 16.18 9.26 -5.03
CA ARG A 161 15.37 10.27 -5.74
C ARG A 161 13.98 10.49 -5.14
N THR A 162 13.60 9.69 -4.13
CA THR A 162 12.27 9.78 -3.55
C THR A 162 12.12 10.98 -2.64
N GLN A 163 11.07 11.75 -2.82
CA GLN A 163 10.74 12.90 -1.97
C GLN A 163 10.52 12.49 -0.50
N ALA A 164 10.15 11.23 -0.27
CA ALA A 164 10.01 10.67 1.07
C ALA A 164 11.28 10.78 1.92
N ASN A 165 12.48 10.63 1.34
CA ASN A 165 13.74 10.76 2.10
C ASN A 165 14.02 12.22 2.48
N VAL A 166 13.62 13.18 1.64
CA VAL A 166 13.71 14.61 1.97
C VAL A 166 12.74 14.97 3.09
N SER A 167 11.51 14.46 3.03
CA SER A 167 10.51 14.65 4.08
C SER A 167 10.99 14.05 5.41
N LEU A 168 11.55 12.85 5.38
CA LEU A 168 12.15 12.21 6.56
C LEU A 168 13.26 13.07 7.17
N LEU A 169 14.18 13.61 6.34
CA LEU A 169 15.23 14.51 6.83
C LEU A 169 14.64 15.74 7.51
N LYS A 170 13.63 16.37 6.92
CA LYS A 170 12.97 17.53 7.52
C LYS A 170 12.35 17.22 8.88
N VAL A 171 11.70 16.07 9.01
CA VAL A 171 11.14 15.61 10.29
C VAL A 171 12.26 15.39 11.32
N ILE A 172 13.36 14.74 10.93
CA ILE A 172 14.50 14.52 11.82
C ILE A 172 15.08 15.86 12.29
N LEU A 173 15.35 16.79 11.37
CA LEU A 173 15.89 18.13 11.70
C LEU A 173 14.98 18.85 12.69
N HIS A 174 13.69 18.89 12.41
CA HIS A 174 12.70 19.53 13.28
C HIS A 174 12.68 18.93 14.68
N GLN A 175 12.72 17.58 14.78
CA GLN A 175 12.74 16.86 16.07
C GLN A 175 13.97 17.20 16.92
N TYR A 176 15.10 17.52 16.30
CA TYR A 176 16.33 17.94 16.97
C TYR A 176 16.50 19.47 17.06
N GLY A 177 15.43 20.24 16.85
CA GLY A 177 15.41 21.70 16.99
C GLY A 177 16.17 22.46 15.88
N VAL A 178 16.41 21.82 14.75
CA VAL A 178 17.02 22.45 13.58
C VAL A 178 15.93 22.85 12.59
N ASP A 179 15.88 24.13 12.25
CA ASP A 179 14.98 24.63 11.21
C ASP A 179 15.44 24.09 9.84
N PRO A 180 14.61 23.31 9.14
CA PRO A 180 14.97 22.78 7.81
C PRO A 180 15.29 23.85 6.77
N ALA A 181 14.76 25.07 6.92
CA ALA A 181 15.06 26.19 6.03
C ALA A 181 16.52 26.71 6.16
N LYS A 182 17.19 26.39 7.27
CA LYS A 182 18.59 26.74 7.51
C LYS A 182 19.58 25.68 7.02
N VAL A 183 19.10 24.66 6.32
CA VAL A 183 19.90 23.54 5.81
C VAL A 183 19.75 23.46 4.29
N GLU A 184 20.86 23.40 3.58
CA GLU A 184 20.85 23.17 2.14
C GLU A 184 20.68 21.67 1.86
N ILE A 185 19.52 21.25 1.31
CA ILE A 185 19.23 19.85 1.00
C ILE A 185 19.47 19.57 -0.47
N VAL A 186 20.38 18.64 -0.77
CA VAL A 186 20.70 18.21 -2.14
C VAL A 186 20.40 16.73 -2.30
N GLN A 187 19.69 16.34 -3.35
CA GLN A 187 19.40 14.94 -3.63
C GLN A 187 20.43 14.34 -4.60
N PHE A 188 20.90 13.14 -4.28
CA PHE A 188 21.78 12.36 -5.15
C PHE A 188 21.10 11.03 -5.49
N PRO A 189 21.11 10.59 -6.76
CA PRO A 189 20.73 9.24 -7.13
C PRO A 189 21.53 8.20 -6.35
N ALA A 190 20.96 7.06 -6.03
CA ALA A 190 21.64 6.01 -5.25
C ALA A 190 22.94 5.52 -5.93
N HIS A 191 22.97 5.47 -7.26
CA HIS A 191 24.16 5.07 -8.02
C HIS A 191 25.30 6.11 -7.99
N ASP A 192 24.99 7.39 -7.75
CA ASP A 192 25.96 8.47 -7.65
C ASP A 192 26.46 8.69 -6.20
N ALA A 193 25.90 7.98 -5.24
CA ALA A 193 26.18 8.16 -3.82
C ALA A 193 27.70 8.09 -3.52
N ALA A 194 28.40 7.09 -4.08
CA ALA A 194 29.82 6.90 -3.86
C ALA A 194 30.65 8.06 -4.41
N GLU A 195 30.27 8.62 -5.56
CA GLU A 195 30.94 9.76 -6.16
C GLU A 195 30.65 11.05 -5.37
N ALA A 196 29.38 11.28 -4.99
CA ALA A 196 29.00 12.43 -4.19
C ALA A 196 29.73 12.47 -2.84
N ILE A 197 29.89 11.31 -2.20
CA ILE A 197 30.62 11.16 -0.95
C ILE A 197 32.12 11.41 -1.12
N ARG A 198 32.75 10.77 -2.11
CA ARG A 198 34.19 10.96 -2.40
C ARG A 198 34.50 12.40 -2.80
N GLY A 199 33.62 13.01 -3.60
CA GLY A 199 33.73 14.40 -4.04
C GLY A 199 33.35 15.42 -2.98
N GLN A 200 32.94 14.99 -1.77
CA GLN A 200 32.49 15.85 -0.67
C GLN A 200 31.48 16.90 -1.14
N LYS A 201 30.50 16.47 -1.97
CA LYS A 201 29.47 17.34 -2.52
C LYS A 201 28.46 17.84 -1.45
N ALA A 202 28.52 17.27 -0.23
CA ALA A 202 27.76 17.68 0.94
C ALA A 202 28.56 17.41 2.23
N ASP A 203 28.18 18.10 3.32
CA ASP A 203 28.84 18.01 4.64
C ASP A 203 28.37 16.77 5.43
N ALA A 204 27.14 16.34 5.18
CA ALA A 204 26.55 15.14 5.75
C ALA A 204 25.66 14.46 4.72
N TYR A 205 25.42 13.15 4.89
CA TYR A 205 24.60 12.35 3.98
C TYR A 205 23.55 11.57 4.74
N LEU A 206 22.30 11.61 4.29
CA LEU A 206 21.22 10.79 4.77
C LEU A 206 20.94 9.66 3.77
N ALA A 207 20.99 8.43 4.26
CA ALA A 207 20.47 7.26 3.58
C ALA A 207 19.31 6.68 4.39
N ALA A 208 18.23 6.28 3.73
CA ALA A 208 17.13 5.55 4.37
C ALA A 208 16.77 4.34 3.51
N GLY A 209 16.69 3.20 4.16
CA GLY A 209 16.41 1.93 3.51
C GLY A 209 16.18 0.80 4.53
N PRO A 210 15.90 -0.40 4.02
CA PRO A 210 15.78 -1.61 4.83
C PRO A 210 17.13 -2.03 5.41
#